data_c44ed5995ace26e5ec69089d05713ec3
#
_entry.id   c44ed5995ace26e5ec69089d05713ec3
#
_cell.length_a   1.000
_cell.length_b   1.000
_cell.length_c   1.000
_cell.angle_alpha   90.00
_cell.angle_beta   90.00
_cell.angle_gamma   90.00
#
_symmetry.space_group_name_H-M   'P 1'
#
loop_
_entity.id
_entity.type
_entity.pdbx_description
1 polymer ?
#
loop_
_entity_poly.entity_id
_entity_poly.type
_entity_poly.pdbx_seq_one_letter_code
_entity_poly.pdbx_strand_id
1 'polypeptide(L)'
;MKVYLDTSTVLRVLLAQGRPLDMWGKWEAAWTSELMGVEVRRVIDRLRLGAALDDDGVALAHGGLATIEATIGRIALTRAVLRRAALPMATAVKTLDAIHLASAMLLQERQGHELLFATHDAQQATAARALGFECRGV
;
A
#
# COMPACT_ATOMS: atom_id res chain seq x y z
N MET A 1 1.08 -13.38 -11.36
CA MET A 1 0.35 -12.90 -10.17
C MET A 1 0.23 -11.38 -10.24
N LYS A 2 -0.94 -10.89 -9.94
CA LYS A 2 -1.24 -9.45 -9.90
C LYS A 2 -1.51 -9.05 -8.46
N VAL A 3 -0.93 -7.93 -8.02
CA VAL A 3 -0.90 -7.58 -6.60
C VAL A 3 -1.28 -6.12 -6.36
N TYR A 4 -2.05 -5.90 -5.29
CA TYR A 4 -2.24 -4.59 -4.68
C TYR A 4 -1.30 -4.47 -3.48
N LEU A 5 -0.53 -3.39 -3.45
CA LEU A 5 0.44 -3.11 -2.39
C LEU A 5 -0.09 -2.04 -1.44
N ASP A 6 -0.27 -2.40 -0.18
CA ASP A 6 -0.47 -1.42 0.87
C ASP A 6 0.82 -0.65 1.15
N THR A 7 0.69 0.56 1.65
CA THR A 7 1.82 1.44 1.97
C THR A 7 2.85 0.80 2.89
N SER A 8 2.43 -0.05 3.82
CA SER A 8 3.33 -0.75 4.75
C SER A 8 4.39 -1.60 4.03
N THR A 9 4.04 -2.18 2.88
CA THR A 9 4.98 -3.00 2.09
C THR A 9 6.04 -2.16 1.42
N VAL A 10 5.67 -0.98 0.95
CA VAL A 10 6.59 -0.01 0.34
C VAL A 10 7.52 0.58 1.39
N LEU A 11 6.99 0.99 2.54
CA LEU A 11 7.79 1.52 3.64
C LEU A 11 8.86 0.54 4.12
N ARG A 12 8.53 -0.74 4.20
CA ARG A 12 9.47 -1.76 4.65
C ARG A 12 10.67 -1.89 3.72
N VAL A 13 10.46 -1.80 2.42
CA VAL A 13 11.54 -1.81 1.43
C VAL A 13 12.36 -0.53 1.48
N LEU A 14 11.69 0.64 1.50
CA LEU A 14 12.38 1.94 1.45
C LEU A 14 13.22 2.22 2.69
N LEU A 15 12.72 1.83 3.85
CA LEU A 15 13.34 2.16 5.14
C LEU A 15 14.12 0.99 5.74
N ALA A 16 14.18 -0.15 5.06
CA ALA A 16 14.81 -1.37 5.54
C ALA A 16 14.37 -1.78 6.96
N GLN A 17 13.11 -1.53 7.29
CA GLN A 17 12.53 -1.78 8.60
C GLN A 17 11.88 -3.17 8.67
N GLY A 18 12.71 -4.20 8.69
CA GLY A 18 12.25 -5.57 8.74
C GLY A 18 12.30 -6.25 7.38
N ARG A 19 11.75 -7.48 7.32
CA ARG A 19 11.81 -8.32 6.15
C ARG A 19 10.82 -7.86 5.08
N PRO A 20 11.26 -7.57 3.86
CA PRO A 20 10.33 -7.25 2.78
C PRO A 20 9.48 -8.47 2.40
N LEU A 21 8.47 -8.27 1.56
CA LEU A 21 7.70 -9.36 0.98
C LEU A 21 8.63 -10.33 0.22
N ASP A 22 8.49 -11.62 0.44
CA ASP A 22 9.26 -12.65 -0.27
C ASP A 22 9.07 -12.57 -1.79
N MET A 23 7.95 -12.04 -2.22
CA MET A 23 7.57 -11.87 -3.61
C MET A 23 7.86 -10.46 -4.16
N TRP A 24 8.56 -9.60 -3.41
CA TRP A 24 8.83 -8.23 -3.86
C TRP A 24 9.50 -8.20 -5.24
N GLY A 25 8.87 -7.50 -6.18
CA GLY A 25 9.33 -7.38 -7.55
C GLY A 25 9.09 -8.60 -8.46
N LYS A 26 8.50 -9.69 -7.94
CA LYS A 26 8.26 -10.93 -8.69
C LYS A 26 6.84 -11.05 -9.26
N TRP A 27 6.09 -9.95 -9.26
CA TRP A 27 4.74 -9.92 -9.80
C TRP A 27 4.72 -9.63 -11.30
N GLU A 28 3.64 -10.01 -11.91
CA GLU A 28 3.32 -9.67 -13.30
C GLU A 28 2.91 -8.20 -13.42
N ALA A 29 2.09 -7.73 -12.49
CA ALA A 29 1.67 -6.34 -12.38
C ALA A 29 1.38 -5.99 -10.91
N ALA A 30 1.66 -4.75 -10.53
CA ALA A 30 1.40 -4.25 -9.19
C ALA A 30 0.74 -2.88 -9.24
N TRP A 31 -0.11 -2.64 -8.26
CA TRP A 31 -0.80 -1.35 -8.06
C TRP A 31 -0.77 -0.96 -6.59
N THR A 32 -0.91 0.32 -6.35
CA THR A 32 -1.20 0.90 -5.05
C THR A 32 -2.13 2.09 -5.21
N SER A 33 -2.55 2.70 -4.11
CA SER A 33 -3.29 3.96 -4.15
C SER A 33 -2.35 5.15 -4.33
N GLU A 34 -2.84 6.25 -4.93
CA GLU A 34 -2.16 7.55 -4.86
C GLU A 34 -1.91 7.99 -3.40
N LEU A 35 -2.71 7.49 -2.46
CA LEU A 35 -2.52 7.70 -1.03
C LEU A 35 -1.13 7.24 -0.54
N MET A 36 -0.58 6.19 -1.13
CA MET A 36 0.73 5.64 -0.75
C MET A 36 1.82 6.71 -0.82
N GLY A 37 1.84 7.52 -1.88
CA GLY A 37 2.83 8.58 -2.03
C GLY A 37 2.77 9.62 -0.92
N VAL A 38 1.57 9.97 -0.47
CA VAL A 38 1.37 10.89 0.66
C VAL A 38 1.82 10.24 1.97
N GLU A 39 1.37 9.03 2.23
CA GLU A 39 1.70 8.31 3.46
C GLU A 39 3.21 8.10 3.62
N VAL A 40 3.90 7.67 2.57
CA VAL A 40 5.36 7.48 2.60
C VAL A 40 6.08 8.80 2.86
N ARG A 41 5.71 9.87 2.16
CA ARG A 41 6.33 11.19 2.35
C ARG A 41 6.10 11.73 3.76
N ARG A 42 4.94 11.51 4.34
CA ARG A 42 4.68 11.90 5.73
C ARG A 42 5.54 11.11 6.72
N VAL A 43 5.78 9.82 6.47
CA VAL A 43 6.68 9.01 7.30
C VAL A 43 8.12 9.49 7.18
N ILE A 44 8.61 9.74 5.96
CA ILE A 44 9.97 10.25 5.72
C ILE A 44 10.16 11.59 6.47
N ASP A 45 9.20 12.50 6.35
CA ASP A 45 9.27 13.81 7.01
C ASP A 45 9.30 13.69 8.54
N ARG A 46 8.48 12.81 9.11
CA ARG A 46 8.48 12.54 10.54
C ARG A 46 9.82 11.98 11.03
N LEU A 47 10.41 11.04 10.28
CA LEU A 47 11.72 10.48 10.62
C LEU A 47 12.83 11.51 10.51
N ARG A 48 12.77 12.40 9.51
CA ARG A 48 13.70 13.53 9.37
C ARG A 48 13.59 14.48 10.58
N LEU A 49 12.39 14.89 10.93
CA LEU A 49 12.15 15.80 12.06
C LEU A 49 12.59 15.19 13.40
N GLY A 50 12.45 13.89 13.55
CA GLY A 50 12.92 13.15 14.73
C GLY A 50 14.41 12.76 14.69
N ALA A 51 15.17 13.23 13.70
CA ALA A 51 16.58 12.91 13.49
C ALA A 51 16.89 11.41 13.32
N ALA A 52 15.89 10.59 12.93
CA ALA A 52 16.07 9.18 12.60
C ALA A 52 16.61 8.97 11.19
N LEU A 53 16.47 9.96 10.31
CA LEU A 53 17.07 10.03 8.98
C LEU A 53 17.90 11.31 8.87
N ASP A 54 19.13 11.17 8.40
CA ASP A 54 19.96 12.31 7.98
C ASP A 54 19.63 12.72 6.53
N ASP A 55 20.32 13.74 6.02
CA ASP A 55 20.05 14.26 4.67
C ASP A 55 20.29 13.19 3.59
N ASP A 56 21.32 12.37 3.73
CA ASP A 56 21.59 11.27 2.79
C ASP A 56 20.49 10.21 2.85
N GLY A 57 20.03 9.86 4.04
CA GLY A 57 18.92 8.92 4.25
C GLY A 57 17.61 9.44 3.65
N VAL A 58 17.32 10.72 3.80
CA VAL A 58 16.15 11.37 3.19
C VAL A 58 16.24 11.32 1.65
N ALA A 59 17.40 11.65 1.09
CA ALA A 59 17.61 11.63 -0.35
C ALA A 59 17.45 10.21 -0.92
N LEU A 60 18.01 9.20 -0.25
CA LEU A 60 17.86 7.79 -0.64
C LEU A 60 16.40 7.35 -0.60
N ALA A 61 15.67 7.71 0.44
CA ALA A 61 14.26 7.33 0.58
C ALA A 61 13.40 7.95 -0.52
N HIS A 62 13.56 9.23 -0.82
CA HIS A 62 12.84 9.89 -1.91
C HIS A 62 13.22 9.33 -3.28
N GLY A 63 14.50 9.04 -3.52
CA GLY A 63 14.95 8.42 -4.76
C GLY A 63 14.36 7.02 -4.97
N GLY A 64 14.34 6.21 -3.92
CA GLY A 64 13.71 4.89 -3.94
C GLY A 64 12.21 4.96 -4.17
N LEU A 65 11.53 5.90 -3.54
CA LEU A 65 10.10 6.14 -3.75
C LEU A 65 9.80 6.51 -5.20
N ALA A 66 10.58 7.42 -5.79
CA ALA A 66 10.40 7.80 -7.19
C ALA A 66 10.55 6.60 -8.14
N THR A 67 11.50 5.71 -7.87
CA THR A 67 11.67 4.47 -8.65
C THR A 67 10.45 3.56 -8.52
N ILE A 68 9.94 3.37 -7.32
CA ILE A 68 8.73 2.55 -7.09
C ILE A 68 7.53 3.17 -7.79
N GLU A 69 7.30 4.46 -7.63
CA GLU A 69 6.20 5.18 -8.28
C GLU A 69 6.24 5.09 -9.81
N ALA A 70 7.43 4.97 -10.39
CA ALA A 70 7.59 4.80 -11.85
C ALA A 70 7.30 3.38 -12.34
N THR A 71 7.31 2.37 -11.47
CA THR A 71 7.22 0.96 -11.84
C THR A 71 5.89 0.29 -11.51
N ILE A 72 5.07 0.90 -10.66
CA ILE A 72 3.77 0.36 -10.25
C ILE A 72 2.62 1.27 -10.66
N GLY A 73 1.44 0.68 -10.89
CA GLY A 73 0.22 1.43 -11.16
C GLY A 73 -0.26 2.15 -9.90
N ARG A 74 -0.80 3.36 -10.08
CA ARG A 74 -1.38 4.14 -8.98
C ARG A 74 -2.84 4.43 -9.24
N ILE A 75 -3.67 4.07 -8.26
CA ILE A 75 -5.12 4.22 -8.34
C ILE A 75 -5.49 5.59 -7.77
N ALA A 76 -6.12 6.42 -8.58
CA ALA A 76 -6.55 7.75 -8.16
C ALA A 76 -7.59 7.68 -7.04
N LEU A 77 -7.56 8.69 -6.15
CA LEU A 77 -8.57 8.86 -5.09
C LEU A 77 -9.84 9.47 -5.68
N THR A 78 -10.55 8.68 -6.48
CA THR A 78 -11.79 9.08 -7.11
C THR A 78 -12.93 9.14 -6.11
N ARG A 79 -14.01 9.82 -6.50
CA ARG A 79 -15.26 9.80 -5.71
C ARG A 79 -15.78 8.38 -5.51
N ALA A 80 -15.65 7.50 -6.51
CA ALA A 80 -16.05 6.10 -6.40
C ALA A 80 -15.25 5.34 -5.33
N VAL A 81 -13.95 5.56 -5.27
CA VAL A 81 -13.08 4.98 -4.22
C VAL A 81 -13.50 5.48 -2.84
N LEU A 82 -13.69 6.79 -2.68
CA LEU A 82 -14.07 7.37 -1.40
C LEU A 82 -15.46 6.92 -0.94
N ARG A 83 -16.41 6.79 -1.85
CA ARG A 83 -17.74 6.25 -1.54
C ARG A 83 -17.67 4.79 -1.10
N ARG A 84 -16.89 3.96 -1.77
CA ARG A 84 -16.70 2.56 -1.37
C ARG A 84 -16.03 2.47 -0.01
N ALA A 85 -15.02 3.28 0.28
CA ALA A 85 -14.34 3.32 1.57
C ALA A 85 -15.26 3.77 2.73
N ALA A 86 -16.28 4.57 2.42
CA ALA A 86 -17.26 5.05 3.41
C ALA A 86 -18.33 4.00 3.77
N LEU A 87 -18.44 2.93 3.03
CA LEU A 87 -19.37 1.84 3.35
C LEU A 87 -18.84 0.99 4.50
N PRO A 88 -19.72 0.30 5.26
CA PRO A 88 -19.30 -0.64 6.28
C PRO A 88 -18.32 -1.69 5.71
N MET A 89 -17.25 -1.95 6.43
CA MET A 89 -16.30 -3.02 6.11
C MET A 89 -16.66 -4.28 6.91
N ALA A 90 -16.18 -5.45 6.43
CA ALA A 90 -16.47 -6.73 7.07
C ALA A 90 -15.87 -6.86 8.47
N THR A 91 -14.72 -6.21 8.73
CA THR A 91 -14.08 -6.12 10.04
C THR A 91 -13.60 -4.68 10.31
N ALA A 92 -13.14 -4.42 11.53
CA ALA A 92 -12.67 -3.08 11.91
C ALA A 92 -11.42 -2.67 11.13
N VAL A 93 -11.45 -1.49 10.53
CA VAL A 93 -10.32 -0.88 9.83
C VAL A 93 -10.26 0.61 10.11
N LYS A 94 -9.06 1.16 10.02
CA LYS A 94 -8.84 2.62 10.08
C LYS A 94 -9.21 3.27 8.74
N THR A 95 -9.40 4.58 8.74
CA THR A 95 -9.86 5.33 7.57
C THR A 95 -8.95 5.16 6.34
N LEU A 96 -7.64 5.29 6.50
CA LEU A 96 -6.71 5.16 5.37
C LEU A 96 -6.65 3.72 4.87
N ASP A 97 -6.73 2.74 5.76
CA ASP A 97 -6.77 1.33 5.39
C ASP A 97 -8.06 0.99 4.62
N ALA A 98 -9.19 1.60 4.99
CA ALA A 98 -10.43 1.46 4.24
C ALA A 98 -10.31 2.01 2.80
N ILE A 99 -9.57 3.10 2.61
CA ILE A 99 -9.30 3.65 1.28
C ILE A 99 -8.44 2.69 0.45
N HIS A 100 -7.42 2.08 1.04
CA HIS A 100 -6.63 1.05 0.37
C HIS A 100 -7.48 -0.16 -0.04
N LEU A 101 -8.30 -0.67 0.88
CA LEU A 101 -9.19 -1.79 0.59
C LEU A 101 -10.19 -1.46 -0.53
N ALA A 102 -10.80 -0.28 -0.46
CA ALA A 102 -11.74 0.18 -1.50
C ALA A 102 -11.08 0.30 -2.87
N SER A 103 -9.85 0.81 -2.91
CA SER A 103 -9.07 0.90 -4.14
C SER A 103 -8.82 -0.48 -4.75
N ALA A 104 -8.41 -1.44 -3.93
CA ALA A 104 -8.19 -2.83 -4.37
C ALA A 104 -9.48 -3.49 -4.84
N MET A 105 -10.59 -3.30 -4.12
CA MET A 105 -11.89 -3.87 -4.49
C MET A 105 -12.37 -3.37 -5.86
N LEU A 106 -12.31 -2.06 -6.10
CA LEU A 106 -12.74 -1.47 -7.36
C LEU A 106 -11.81 -1.86 -8.52
N LEU A 107 -10.52 -1.97 -8.28
CA LEU A 107 -9.58 -2.47 -9.27
C LEU A 107 -9.90 -3.91 -9.67
N GLN A 108 -10.12 -4.79 -8.69
CA GLN A 108 -10.45 -6.19 -8.93
C GLN A 108 -11.76 -6.33 -9.73
N GLU A 109 -12.78 -5.58 -9.34
CA GLU A 109 -14.06 -5.56 -10.05
C GLU A 109 -13.90 -5.10 -11.51
N ARG A 110 -13.11 -4.07 -11.75
CA ARG A 110 -12.86 -3.54 -13.09
C ARG A 110 -12.09 -4.51 -13.98
N GLN A 111 -11.10 -5.17 -13.43
CA GLN A 111 -10.25 -6.09 -14.18
C GLN A 111 -10.85 -7.49 -14.37
N GLY A 112 -11.82 -7.86 -13.54
CA GLY A 112 -12.50 -9.14 -13.63
C GLY A 112 -11.65 -10.37 -13.31
N HIS A 113 -10.55 -10.21 -12.55
CA HIS A 113 -9.69 -11.29 -12.09
C HIS A 113 -9.23 -11.06 -10.64
N GLU A 114 -8.82 -12.13 -10.00
CA GLU A 114 -8.36 -12.08 -8.63
C GLU A 114 -7.09 -11.22 -8.48
N LEU A 115 -7.06 -10.49 -7.38
CA LEU A 115 -5.97 -9.61 -6.98
C LEU A 115 -5.46 -10.05 -5.61
N LEU A 116 -4.16 -10.26 -5.50
CA LEU A 116 -3.53 -10.52 -4.21
C LEU A 116 -3.37 -9.21 -3.45
N PHE A 117 -3.74 -9.18 -2.17
CA PHE A 117 -3.56 -8.01 -1.31
C PHE A 117 -2.32 -8.19 -0.43
N ALA A 118 -1.34 -7.33 -0.58
CA ALA A 118 -0.10 -7.38 0.18
C ALA A 118 -0.05 -6.27 1.23
N THR A 119 0.12 -6.66 2.49
CA THR A 119 0.24 -5.74 3.62
C THR A 119 1.06 -6.37 4.75
N HIS A 120 1.72 -5.55 5.55
CA HIS A 120 2.36 -5.95 6.80
C HIS A 120 1.54 -5.61 8.03
N ASP A 121 0.35 -5.04 7.83
CA ASP A 121 -0.59 -4.70 8.91
C ASP A 121 -1.56 -5.86 9.14
N ALA A 122 -1.51 -6.47 10.32
CA ALA A 122 -2.34 -7.63 10.66
C ALA A 122 -3.84 -7.30 10.67
N GLN A 123 -4.23 -6.12 11.14
CA GLN A 123 -5.63 -5.69 11.16
C GLN A 123 -6.17 -5.52 9.74
N GLN A 124 -5.40 -4.90 8.87
CA GLN A 124 -5.76 -4.72 7.47
C GLN A 124 -5.82 -6.04 6.72
N ALA A 125 -4.89 -6.96 6.98
CA ALA A 125 -4.91 -8.30 6.40
C ALA A 125 -6.16 -9.07 6.79
N THR A 126 -6.58 -8.98 8.04
CA THR A 126 -7.83 -9.60 8.52
C THR A 126 -9.03 -9.05 7.75
N ALA A 127 -9.11 -7.74 7.58
CA ALA A 127 -10.18 -7.11 6.81
C ALA A 127 -10.15 -7.51 5.32
N ALA A 128 -8.96 -7.55 4.72
CA ALA A 128 -8.81 -7.96 3.33
C ALA A 128 -9.26 -9.41 3.10
N ARG A 129 -8.88 -10.33 3.99
CA ARG A 129 -9.34 -11.72 3.93
C ARG A 129 -10.85 -11.84 4.08
N ALA A 130 -11.45 -11.06 4.98
CA ALA A 130 -12.90 -11.03 5.17
C ALA A 130 -13.65 -10.50 3.93
N LEU A 131 -12.97 -9.69 3.09
CA LEU A 131 -13.48 -9.22 1.81
C LEU A 131 -13.17 -10.16 0.64
N GLY A 132 -12.54 -11.30 0.90
CA GLY A 132 -12.27 -12.34 -0.08
C GLY A 132 -10.90 -12.26 -0.76
N PHE A 133 -10.01 -11.37 -0.34
CA PHE A 133 -8.66 -11.32 -0.88
C PHE A 133 -7.75 -12.42 -0.33
N GLU A 134 -6.91 -12.98 -1.18
CA GLU A 134 -5.70 -13.65 -0.73
C GLU A 134 -4.72 -12.61 -0.23
N CYS A 135 -4.10 -12.83 0.93
CA CYS A 135 -3.18 -11.88 1.55
C CYS A 135 -1.77 -12.44 1.68
N ARG A 136 -0.79 -11.55 1.54
CA ARG A 136 0.63 -11.81 1.79
C ARG A 136 1.22 -10.71 2.67
N GLY A 137 2.24 -11.07 3.45
CA GLY A 137 3.03 -10.11 4.25
C GLY A 137 2.80 -10.16 5.74
N VAL A 138 1.84 -10.95 6.19
CA VAL A 138 1.54 -11.18 7.61
C VAL A 138 1.43 -12.66 7.89
#